data_d0ddfe7bfd50fbffa22db96348dda04c
#
_entry.id   d0ddfe7bfd50fbffa22db96348dda04c
#
_cell.length_a   1.000
_cell.length_b   1.000
_cell.length_c   1.000
_cell.angle_alpha   90.00
_cell.angle_beta   90.00
_cell.angle_gamma   90.00
#
_symmetry.space_group_name_H-M   'P 1'
#
loop_
_entity.id
_entity.type
_entity.pdbx_description
1 polymer ?
#
loop_
_entity_poly.entity_id
_entity_poly.type
_entity_poly.pdbx_seq_one_letter_code
_entity_poly.pdbx_strand_id
1 'polypeptide(L)'
;FITPNHAVLTPIIKRAAAILEQWTGTPSLDEYQSRNPDRVRKQMAAIYPALTEQQIIYSTIPASFEEHGQRVRLIDSVLAQKLGTCLDMALLYASCLESIGLNALIVITKGHAFAGGWLVPETFPDPAIDDVSLLTKRTAEGIYDITLVETTCMNMGHNVDFDNAVKSANGKLSDPGSFILAIDIRRARHSGVRPIPQRVLNGQVWEIKEDEDMNRNTTHATPQSVNPYDLSGSETQTVLTKQLLWERRLLDLSLRNNLLNIRITKNTLQLIPANLACLEDALAEGDEFRILHRPAEWENPAMEFGIYSSIPESDPIADFVNSELSQKRLRFYLPENDLGKALTHLYRSSRTSIEENGANTLYLALGLLKWYETPSSERPRYAPILLLPVEIIRKSAAKGYVIRSREEETMMNITLLEMLRQNFGISVPGLDPLPTDESGINVKLIYSIIRHCIKNQRKWDVEEQAILGIFSFNKFIMWNDIHNNAHKLTQNKVVSSLINGKIEWDVTAKEVDAAYMDRQLSPADIVLPIIADSSQLEAIYEAVHDKTFILHGPPGTGKSQTITNIIANALYKGKRVLFVAEKMAALSVVQNRLAGIGL
;
A
#
# COMPACT_ATOMS: atom_id res chain seq x y z
N PHE A 1 -6.72 24.22 12.99
CA PHE A 1 -7.05 24.32 14.43
C PHE A 1 -6.34 23.25 15.29
N ILE A 2 -5.59 22.32 14.70
CA ILE A 2 -4.75 21.37 15.43
C ILE A 2 -3.44 22.08 15.79
N THR A 3 -3.17 22.21 17.08
CA THR A 3 -2.06 23.01 17.61
C THR A 3 -1.22 22.19 18.58
N PRO A 4 -0.29 21.34 18.07
CA PRO A 4 0.46 20.37 18.87
C PRO A 4 1.39 20.98 19.91
N ASN A 5 1.83 22.21 19.69
CA ASN A 5 2.77 22.91 20.57
C ASN A 5 2.09 23.82 21.60
N HIS A 6 0.78 23.68 21.80
CA HIS A 6 0.05 24.52 22.75
C HIS A 6 0.34 24.11 24.19
N ALA A 7 0.68 25.08 25.05
CA ALA A 7 1.09 24.84 26.44
C ALA A 7 0.05 24.09 27.28
N VAL A 8 -1.26 24.26 26.98
CA VAL A 8 -2.36 23.59 27.70
C VAL A 8 -2.36 22.06 27.53
N LEU A 9 -1.64 21.51 26.53
CA LEU A 9 -1.51 20.07 26.33
C LEU A 9 -0.51 19.42 27.27
N THR A 10 0.45 20.20 27.81
CA THR A 10 1.53 19.67 28.63
C THR A 10 1.06 18.86 29.85
N PRO A 11 0.08 19.33 30.63
CA PRO A 11 -0.45 18.55 31.76
C PRO A 11 -1.11 17.23 31.32
N ILE A 12 -1.82 17.25 30.19
CA ILE A 12 -2.50 16.08 29.62
C ILE A 12 -1.47 15.04 29.15
N ILE A 13 -0.42 15.48 28.47
CA ILE A 13 0.66 14.60 28.00
C ILE A 13 1.43 14.02 29.18
N LYS A 14 1.72 14.84 30.21
CA LYS A 14 2.36 14.36 31.45
C LYS A 14 1.50 13.29 32.14
N ARG A 15 0.19 13.50 32.18
CA ARG A 15 -0.75 12.51 32.73
C ARG A 15 -0.80 11.23 31.91
N ALA A 16 -0.86 11.35 30.57
CA ALA A 16 -0.80 10.20 29.67
C ALA A 16 0.50 9.39 29.84
N ALA A 17 1.64 10.05 30.01
CA ALA A 17 2.92 9.40 30.28
C ALA A 17 2.87 8.59 31.60
N ALA A 18 2.29 9.14 32.66
CA ALA A 18 2.13 8.44 33.93
C ALA A 18 1.19 7.22 33.82
N ILE A 19 0.11 7.32 33.04
CA ILE A 19 -0.79 6.19 32.77
C ILE A 19 -0.05 5.12 31.95
N LEU A 20 0.71 5.51 30.94
CA LEU A 20 1.50 4.60 30.13
C LEU A 20 2.55 3.85 30.96
N GLU A 21 3.17 4.53 31.92
CA GLU A 21 4.12 3.91 32.86
C GLU A 21 3.45 2.84 33.70
N GLN A 22 2.24 3.06 34.19
CA GLN A 22 1.48 2.04 34.93
C GLN A 22 1.22 0.79 34.10
N TRP A 23 0.98 0.94 32.78
CA TRP A 23 0.68 -0.19 31.90
C TRP A 23 1.92 -0.92 31.38
N THR A 24 3.03 -0.22 31.23
CA THR A 24 4.20 -0.73 30.47
C THR A 24 5.52 -0.66 31.25
N GLY A 25 5.51 -0.08 32.45
CA GLY A 25 6.72 0.14 33.26
C GLY A 25 7.61 1.28 32.75
N THR A 26 7.24 1.98 31.67
CA THR A 26 8.01 3.10 31.13
C THR A 26 7.11 4.25 30.70
N PRO A 27 7.39 5.50 31.13
CA PRO A 27 6.58 6.67 30.77
C PRO A 27 6.89 7.22 29.38
N SER A 28 7.80 6.59 28.63
CA SER A 28 8.30 7.12 27.36
C SER A 28 7.23 7.15 26.29
N LEU A 29 6.93 8.34 25.79
CA LEU A 29 6.12 8.59 24.61
C LEU A 29 7.09 8.70 23.43
N ASP A 30 7.52 7.54 22.92
CA ASP A 30 8.65 7.35 22.01
C ASP A 30 8.23 7.32 20.53
N GLU A 31 7.04 7.83 20.22
CA GLU A 31 6.51 7.88 18.84
C GLU A 31 6.55 6.49 18.17
N TYR A 32 7.22 6.41 17.02
CA TYR A 32 7.43 5.19 16.23
C TYR A 32 8.82 4.55 16.44
N GLN A 33 9.63 5.02 17.39
CA GLN A 33 11.02 4.56 17.57
C GLN A 33 11.10 3.07 17.94
N SER A 34 10.12 2.57 18.68
CA SER A 34 10.02 1.15 19.03
C SER A 34 9.74 0.24 17.83
N ARG A 35 9.27 0.78 16.69
CA ARG A 35 8.77 0.05 15.52
C ARG A 35 7.71 -1.01 15.87
N ASN A 36 7.03 -0.86 16.99
CA ASN A 36 6.01 -1.78 17.48
C ASN A 36 4.63 -1.10 17.46
N PRO A 37 3.70 -1.50 16.57
CA PRO A 37 2.37 -0.91 16.49
C PRO A 37 1.57 -1.00 17.79
N ASP A 38 1.76 -2.06 18.59
CA ASP A 38 1.10 -2.20 19.89
C ASP A 38 1.59 -1.15 20.88
N ARG A 39 2.89 -0.84 20.87
CA ARG A 39 3.45 0.25 21.70
C ARG A 39 2.87 1.60 21.30
N VAL A 40 2.77 1.88 20.01
CA VAL A 40 2.15 3.11 19.50
C VAL A 40 0.68 3.18 19.89
N ARG A 41 -0.06 2.08 19.78
CA ARG A 41 -1.46 2.01 20.22
C ARG A 41 -1.62 2.30 21.71
N LYS A 42 -0.72 1.80 22.55
CA LYS A 42 -0.73 2.09 24.00
C LYS A 42 -0.45 3.57 24.29
N GLN A 43 0.42 4.23 23.53
CA GLN A 43 0.63 5.67 23.64
C GLN A 43 -0.67 6.44 23.30
N MET A 44 -1.34 6.08 22.21
CA MET A 44 -2.64 6.66 21.86
C MET A 44 -3.69 6.41 22.94
N ALA A 45 -3.73 5.16 23.44
CA ALA A 45 -4.67 4.75 24.47
C ALA A 45 -4.45 5.47 25.80
N ALA A 46 -3.23 5.84 26.15
CA ALA A 46 -2.92 6.57 27.39
C ALA A 46 -3.42 8.02 27.38
N ILE A 47 -3.51 8.64 26.20
CA ILE A 47 -4.09 9.98 26.06
C ILE A 47 -5.59 9.97 26.31
N TYR A 48 -6.28 8.90 25.96
CA TYR A 48 -7.74 8.79 26.11
C TYR A 48 -8.22 9.01 27.56
N PRO A 49 -7.78 8.26 28.58
CA PRO A 49 -8.18 8.52 29.96
C PRO A 49 -7.64 9.86 30.49
N ALA A 50 -6.46 10.32 30.05
CA ALA A 50 -5.96 11.64 30.45
C ALA A 50 -6.89 12.78 30.00
N LEU A 51 -7.57 12.62 28.86
CA LEU A 51 -8.60 13.55 28.37
C LEU A 51 -9.95 13.33 29.07
N THR A 52 -10.33 12.09 29.35
CA THR A 52 -11.55 11.77 30.10
C THR A 52 -11.53 12.41 31.49
N GLU A 53 -10.37 12.45 32.15
CA GLU A 53 -10.17 13.12 33.44
C GLU A 53 -10.42 14.64 33.38
N GLN A 54 -10.40 15.25 32.18
CA GLN A 54 -10.71 16.68 32.01
C GLN A 54 -12.19 17.01 32.19
N GLN A 55 -13.08 16.02 32.22
CA GLN A 55 -14.53 16.16 32.47
C GLN A 55 -15.21 17.15 31.53
N ILE A 56 -14.91 17.07 30.24
CA ILE A 56 -15.50 17.93 29.21
C ILE A 56 -16.93 17.49 28.95
N ILE A 57 -17.88 18.43 28.95
CA ILE A 57 -19.29 18.17 28.67
C ILE A 57 -19.53 18.28 27.17
N TYR A 58 -20.27 17.33 26.60
CA TYR A 58 -20.69 17.41 25.21
C TYR A 58 -21.72 18.52 25.03
N SER A 59 -21.46 19.42 24.12
CA SER A 59 -22.37 20.56 23.82
C SER A 59 -22.66 20.62 22.33
N THR A 60 -23.91 20.41 21.97
CA THR A 60 -24.36 20.67 20.61
C THR A 60 -24.46 22.19 20.43
N ILE A 61 -23.71 22.74 19.47
CA ILE A 61 -23.82 24.17 19.13
C ILE A 61 -25.04 24.31 18.21
N PRO A 62 -25.91 25.33 18.41
CA PRO A 62 -26.91 25.70 17.42
C PRO A 62 -26.22 25.96 16.06
N ALA A 63 -26.92 25.65 14.97
CA ALA A 63 -26.41 25.93 13.63
C ALA A 63 -25.88 27.36 13.58
N SER A 64 -24.63 27.54 13.15
CA SER A 64 -24.06 28.88 12.97
C SER A 64 -24.81 29.55 11.83
N PHE A 65 -25.01 30.86 11.94
CA PHE A 65 -25.64 31.67 10.88
C PHE A 65 -24.73 31.85 9.66
N GLU A 66 -23.59 31.16 9.61
CA GLU A 66 -22.66 31.15 8.49
C GLU A 66 -23.17 30.20 7.42
N GLU A 67 -23.22 30.64 6.17
CA GLU A 67 -23.68 29.84 5.02
C GLU A 67 -22.77 28.67 4.75
N HIS A 68 -21.50 28.73 5.18
CA HIS A 68 -20.50 27.68 4.97
C HIS A 68 -19.62 27.49 6.20
N GLY A 69 -19.43 26.21 6.61
CA GLY A 69 -18.52 25.81 7.67
C GLY A 69 -19.19 25.57 9.02
N GLN A 70 -18.40 25.06 9.97
CA GLN A 70 -18.80 24.80 11.35
C GLN A 70 -17.91 25.62 12.29
N ARG A 71 -18.51 26.29 13.28
CA ARG A 71 -17.76 26.97 14.35
C ARG A 71 -16.96 25.93 15.15
N VAL A 72 -15.67 26.18 15.30
CA VAL A 72 -14.74 25.34 16.06
C VAL A 72 -14.16 26.13 17.22
N ARG A 73 -14.13 25.55 18.42
CA ARG A 73 -13.45 26.10 19.58
C ARG A 73 -11.97 25.81 19.52
N LEU A 74 -11.14 26.74 19.97
CA LEU A 74 -9.73 26.48 20.20
C LEU A 74 -9.56 25.54 21.41
N ILE A 75 -8.48 24.76 21.43
CA ILE A 75 -8.26 23.73 22.46
C ILE A 75 -8.16 24.31 23.89
N ASP A 76 -7.62 25.50 24.05
CA ASP A 76 -7.59 26.22 25.32
C ASP A 76 -9.00 26.57 25.81
N SER A 77 -9.86 27.02 24.89
CA SER A 77 -11.25 27.34 25.21
C SER A 77 -12.06 26.08 25.57
N VAL A 78 -11.82 24.95 24.89
CA VAL A 78 -12.45 23.66 25.21
C VAL A 78 -12.08 23.23 26.62
N LEU A 79 -10.79 23.29 26.96
CA LEU A 79 -10.28 22.87 28.27
C LEU A 79 -10.70 23.84 29.40
N ALA A 80 -10.68 25.15 29.15
CA ALA A 80 -11.07 26.14 30.13
C ALA A 80 -12.59 26.14 30.42
N GLN A 81 -13.42 26.02 29.38
CA GLN A 81 -14.88 26.05 29.50
C GLN A 81 -15.46 24.66 29.83
N LYS A 82 -14.67 23.58 29.69
CA LYS A 82 -15.12 22.19 29.84
C LYS A 82 -16.31 21.85 28.93
N LEU A 83 -16.37 22.46 27.75
CA LEU A 83 -17.42 22.27 26.75
C LEU A 83 -16.81 21.99 25.38
N GLY A 84 -17.30 20.96 24.66
CA GLY A 84 -16.82 20.61 23.34
C GLY A 84 -17.87 19.90 22.48
N THR A 85 -17.80 20.10 21.16
CA THR A 85 -18.55 19.30 20.17
C THR A 85 -17.75 18.06 19.78
N CYS A 86 -18.32 17.18 18.95
CA CYS A 86 -17.58 16.02 18.40
C CYS A 86 -16.32 16.47 17.64
N LEU A 87 -16.40 17.54 16.85
CA LEU A 87 -15.25 18.08 16.12
C LEU A 87 -14.20 18.70 17.06
N ASP A 88 -14.62 19.45 18.08
CA ASP A 88 -13.72 20.04 19.06
C ASP A 88 -12.92 18.94 19.81
N MET A 89 -13.60 17.85 20.19
CA MET A 89 -12.97 16.70 20.85
C MET A 89 -12.02 15.95 19.91
N ALA A 90 -12.39 15.78 18.65
CA ALA A 90 -11.53 15.17 17.65
C ALA A 90 -10.25 15.99 17.42
N LEU A 91 -10.36 17.31 17.32
CA LEU A 91 -9.23 18.23 17.16
C LEU A 91 -8.32 18.25 18.39
N LEU A 92 -8.90 18.21 19.59
CA LEU A 92 -8.14 18.16 20.85
C LEU A 92 -7.34 16.85 20.95
N TYR A 93 -7.96 15.71 20.67
CA TYR A 93 -7.29 14.42 20.68
C TYR A 93 -6.18 14.34 19.63
N ALA A 94 -6.45 14.80 18.40
CA ALA A 94 -5.46 14.87 17.33
C ALA A 94 -4.28 15.80 17.68
N SER A 95 -4.54 16.93 18.38
CA SER A 95 -3.48 17.81 18.86
C SER A 95 -2.58 17.12 19.87
N CYS A 96 -3.14 16.30 20.77
CA CYS A 96 -2.36 15.49 21.70
C CYS A 96 -1.51 14.43 20.96
N LEU A 97 -2.07 13.76 19.96
CA LEU A 97 -1.32 12.77 19.15
C LEU A 97 -0.16 13.43 18.40
N GLU A 98 -0.42 14.54 17.71
CA GLU A 98 0.63 15.26 16.98
C GLU A 98 1.70 15.81 17.92
N SER A 99 1.35 16.22 19.16
CA SER A 99 2.30 16.74 20.14
C SER A 99 3.30 15.68 20.64
N ILE A 100 2.96 14.41 20.57
CA ILE A 100 3.86 13.29 20.89
C ILE A 100 4.44 12.64 19.61
N GLY A 101 4.36 13.31 18.46
CA GLY A 101 4.95 12.88 17.18
C GLY A 101 4.17 11.84 16.39
N LEU A 102 2.96 11.46 16.82
CA LEU A 102 2.14 10.50 16.10
C LEU A 102 1.37 11.14 14.95
N ASN A 103 1.21 10.41 13.86
CA ASN A 103 0.48 10.85 12.66
C ASN A 103 -1.03 10.78 12.91
N ALA A 104 -1.63 11.92 13.27
CA ALA A 104 -3.05 12.01 13.59
C ALA A 104 -3.95 12.05 12.35
N LEU A 105 -5.17 11.54 12.50
CA LEU A 105 -6.24 11.53 11.51
C LEU A 105 -7.49 12.18 12.09
N ILE A 106 -8.23 12.94 11.26
CA ILE A 106 -9.59 13.39 11.55
C ILE A 106 -10.52 12.72 10.55
N VAL A 107 -11.57 12.08 11.05
CA VAL A 107 -12.61 11.45 10.21
C VAL A 107 -13.88 12.24 10.35
N ILE A 108 -14.47 12.61 9.21
CA ILE A 108 -15.72 13.37 9.12
C ILE A 108 -16.77 12.49 8.45
N THR A 109 -17.90 12.33 9.13
CA THR A 109 -19.08 11.67 8.64
C THR A 109 -20.26 12.65 8.66
N LYS A 110 -21.41 12.29 8.08
CA LYS A 110 -22.61 13.14 8.10
C LYS A 110 -23.03 13.44 9.53
N GLY A 111 -22.89 14.71 9.92
CA GLY A 111 -23.28 15.23 11.24
C GLY A 111 -22.35 14.81 12.39
N HIS A 112 -21.20 14.21 12.13
CA HIS A 112 -20.30 13.74 13.18
C HIS A 112 -18.82 13.77 12.76
N ALA A 113 -17.94 13.86 13.78
CA ALA A 113 -16.49 13.79 13.58
C ALA A 113 -15.84 13.03 14.73
N PHE A 114 -14.78 12.29 14.42
CA PHE A 114 -13.95 11.58 15.39
C PHE A 114 -12.49 11.55 14.92
N ALA A 115 -11.60 11.04 15.73
CA ALA A 115 -10.17 11.08 15.43
C ALA A 115 -9.56 9.68 15.36
N GLY A 116 -8.31 9.62 14.94
CA GLY A 116 -7.50 8.41 14.93
C GLY A 116 -6.03 8.73 14.73
N GLY A 117 -5.25 7.70 14.54
CA GLY A 117 -3.83 7.84 14.24
C GLY A 117 -3.25 6.58 13.59
N TRP A 118 -2.15 6.78 12.92
CA TRP A 118 -1.35 5.71 12.37
C TRP A 118 -0.60 4.99 13.50
N LEU A 119 -0.56 3.68 13.45
CA LEU A 119 0.28 2.84 14.33
C LEU A 119 1.67 2.57 13.73
N VAL A 120 1.84 2.94 12.48
CA VAL A 120 3.08 2.84 11.71
C VAL A 120 3.46 4.24 11.17
N PRO A 121 4.74 4.54 10.88
CA PRO A 121 5.17 5.87 10.44
C PRO A 121 4.81 6.16 8.97
N GLU A 122 3.55 5.95 8.63
CA GLU A 122 2.99 6.18 7.29
C GLU A 122 2.04 7.37 7.25
N THR A 123 1.64 7.77 6.04
CA THR A 123 0.62 8.79 5.76
C THR A 123 -0.19 8.38 4.54
N PHE A 124 -1.37 8.96 4.36
CA PHE A 124 -2.07 8.86 3.08
C PHE A 124 -1.33 9.65 1.98
N PRO A 125 -1.53 9.31 0.70
CA PRO A 125 -0.88 10.06 -0.41
C PRO A 125 -1.43 11.47 -0.52
N ASP A 126 -2.71 11.66 -0.19
CA ASP A 126 -3.42 12.94 -0.26
C ASP A 126 -3.77 13.43 1.15
N PRO A 127 -3.81 14.77 1.37
CA PRO A 127 -4.18 15.35 2.67
C PRO A 127 -5.58 15.00 3.13
N ALA A 128 -6.51 14.81 2.19
CA ALA A 128 -7.88 14.41 2.43
C ALA A 128 -8.25 13.26 1.51
N ILE A 129 -8.87 12.23 2.06
CA ILE A 129 -9.36 11.07 1.32
C ILE A 129 -10.88 10.97 1.46
N ASP A 130 -11.56 10.70 0.35
CA ASP A 130 -13.01 10.52 0.24
C ASP A 130 -13.42 9.04 0.08
N ASP A 131 -12.46 8.13 0.17
CA ASP A 131 -12.65 6.68 0.05
C ASP A 131 -12.55 5.99 1.41
N VAL A 132 -13.71 5.57 1.95
CA VAL A 132 -13.80 4.87 3.23
C VAL A 132 -13.03 3.54 3.25
N SER A 133 -12.87 2.90 2.08
CA SER A 133 -12.19 1.60 1.99
C SER A 133 -10.72 1.69 2.40
N LEU A 134 -10.08 2.84 2.21
CA LEU A 134 -8.72 3.10 2.65
C LEU A 134 -8.56 3.06 4.17
N LEU A 135 -9.59 3.52 4.90
CA LEU A 135 -9.61 3.43 6.36
C LEU A 135 -9.98 2.03 6.83
N THR A 136 -11.07 1.47 6.30
CA THR A 136 -11.57 0.16 6.73
C THR A 136 -10.56 -0.96 6.51
N LYS A 137 -9.80 -0.92 5.42
CA LYS A 137 -8.71 -1.87 5.19
C LYS A 137 -7.59 -1.75 6.23
N ARG A 138 -7.22 -0.52 6.61
CA ARG A 138 -6.10 -0.28 7.54
C ARG A 138 -6.48 -0.43 9.01
N THR A 139 -7.77 -0.34 9.33
CA THR A 139 -8.31 -0.65 10.66
C THR A 139 -8.74 -2.11 10.80
N ALA A 140 -8.72 -2.88 9.69
CA ALA A 140 -9.17 -4.27 9.69
C ALA A 140 -8.32 -5.15 10.59
N GLU A 141 -8.96 -6.15 11.17
CA GLU A 141 -8.33 -7.15 12.00
C GLU A 141 -7.17 -7.83 11.25
N GLY A 142 -6.02 -7.89 11.90
CA GLY A 142 -4.80 -8.44 11.34
C GLY A 142 -3.97 -7.50 10.45
N ILE A 143 -4.42 -6.27 10.19
CA ILE A 143 -3.63 -5.22 9.55
C ILE A 143 -3.21 -4.19 10.59
N TYR A 144 -4.18 -3.57 11.27
CA TYR A 144 -3.97 -2.62 12.36
C TYR A 144 -2.91 -1.54 12.07
N ASP A 145 -2.92 -0.96 10.86
CA ASP A 145 -2.04 0.17 10.53
C ASP A 145 -2.58 1.48 11.09
N ILE A 146 -3.89 1.55 11.35
CA ILE A 146 -4.61 2.72 11.87
C ILE A 146 -5.52 2.30 13.02
N THR A 147 -5.58 3.11 14.07
CA THR A 147 -6.61 3.02 15.10
C THR A 147 -7.47 4.28 15.07
N LEU A 148 -8.79 4.10 15.00
CA LEU A 148 -9.79 5.16 15.09
C LEU A 148 -10.45 5.15 16.46
N VAL A 149 -10.77 6.33 16.97
CA VAL A 149 -11.29 6.50 18.33
C VAL A 149 -12.49 7.43 18.31
N GLU A 150 -13.61 6.97 18.84
CA GLU A 150 -14.79 7.81 19.06
C GLU A 150 -14.53 8.77 20.22
N THR A 151 -14.21 10.01 19.87
CA THR A 151 -13.71 11.01 20.82
C THR A 151 -14.80 11.55 21.75
N THR A 152 -16.09 11.46 21.36
CA THR A 152 -17.20 11.86 22.23
C THR A 152 -17.38 10.91 23.43
N CYS A 153 -16.85 9.72 23.37
CA CYS A 153 -16.83 8.79 24.49
C CYS A 153 -15.95 9.26 25.68
N MET A 154 -15.08 10.26 25.46
CA MET A 154 -14.28 10.88 26.51
C MET A 154 -15.07 11.94 27.33
N ASN A 155 -16.27 12.30 26.88
CA ASN A 155 -17.06 13.34 27.55
C ASN A 155 -17.61 12.89 28.90
N MET A 156 -17.84 13.85 29.77
CA MET A 156 -18.42 13.62 31.10
C MET A 156 -19.74 12.83 31.01
N GLY A 157 -19.88 11.81 31.84
CA GLY A 157 -21.07 10.94 31.87
C GLY A 157 -20.96 9.68 31.01
N HIS A 158 -19.95 9.58 30.16
CA HIS A 158 -19.65 8.35 29.40
C HIS A 158 -18.58 7.55 30.17
N ASN A 159 -18.90 6.31 30.53
CA ASN A 159 -17.95 5.37 31.16
C ASN A 159 -17.56 4.31 30.13
N VAL A 160 -16.88 4.75 29.07
CA VAL A 160 -16.45 3.92 27.96
C VAL A 160 -14.93 3.83 27.96
N ASP A 161 -14.39 2.63 27.90
CA ASP A 161 -12.95 2.42 27.77
C ASP A 161 -12.47 2.67 26.33
N PHE A 162 -11.15 2.71 26.14
CA PHE A 162 -10.53 2.98 24.87
C PHE A 162 -10.92 1.95 23.78
N ASP A 163 -10.93 0.64 24.13
CA ASP A 163 -11.22 -0.41 23.15
C ASP A 163 -12.68 -0.38 22.68
N ASN A 164 -13.61 -0.03 23.57
CA ASN A 164 -15.02 0.18 23.20
C ASN A 164 -15.22 1.47 22.40
N ALA A 165 -14.45 2.53 22.67
CA ALA A 165 -14.45 3.72 21.84
C ALA A 165 -13.90 3.45 20.42
N VAL A 166 -12.91 2.57 20.29
CA VAL A 166 -12.41 2.10 18.99
C VAL A 166 -13.47 1.30 18.24
N LYS A 167 -14.15 0.37 18.91
CA LYS A 167 -15.27 -0.39 18.30
C LYS A 167 -16.39 0.54 17.82
N SER A 168 -16.73 1.57 18.61
CA SER A 168 -17.73 2.57 18.26
C SER A 168 -17.34 3.35 17.01
N ALA A 169 -16.07 3.81 16.91
CA ALA A 169 -15.56 4.51 15.74
C ALA A 169 -15.61 3.64 14.48
N ASN A 170 -15.14 2.39 14.58
CA ASN A 170 -15.18 1.45 13.46
C ASN A 170 -16.62 1.12 13.03
N GLY A 171 -17.55 1.02 13.97
CA GLY A 171 -18.97 0.83 13.68
C GLY A 171 -19.58 1.94 12.82
N LYS A 172 -19.12 3.18 12.98
CA LYS A 172 -19.59 4.33 12.17
C LYS A 172 -19.11 4.27 10.71
N LEU A 173 -18.06 3.52 10.42
CA LEU A 173 -17.59 3.29 9.04
C LEU A 173 -18.33 2.16 8.33
N SER A 174 -19.19 1.43 9.03
CA SER A 174 -19.97 0.32 8.44
C SER A 174 -21.03 0.79 7.45
N ASP A 175 -21.42 2.06 7.53
CA ASP A 175 -22.27 2.73 6.53
C ASP A 175 -21.41 3.64 5.63
N PRO A 176 -21.01 3.17 4.44
CA PRO A 176 -20.22 3.97 3.50
C PRO A 176 -20.92 5.27 3.06
N GLY A 177 -22.26 5.30 3.09
CA GLY A 177 -23.04 6.48 2.70
C GLY A 177 -22.99 7.62 3.73
N SER A 178 -22.53 7.36 4.94
CA SER A 178 -22.34 8.38 5.98
C SER A 178 -20.96 9.02 5.94
N PHE A 179 -19.96 8.36 5.38
CA PHE A 179 -18.58 8.86 5.29
C PHE A 179 -18.48 10.06 4.34
N ILE A 180 -17.80 11.12 4.77
CA ILE A 180 -17.54 12.29 3.93
C ILE A 180 -16.07 12.31 3.51
N LEU A 181 -15.15 12.38 4.48
CA LEU A 181 -13.72 12.38 4.22
C LEU A 181 -12.93 12.06 5.49
N ALA A 182 -11.66 11.67 5.30
CA ALA A 182 -10.67 11.65 6.37
C ALA A 182 -9.48 12.54 6.00
N ILE A 183 -8.98 13.27 6.98
CA ILE A 183 -7.86 14.20 6.84
C ILE A 183 -6.64 13.60 7.53
N ASP A 184 -5.55 13.42 6.77
CA ASP A 184 -4.24 13.06 7.30
C ASP A 184 -3.48 14.34 7.67
N ILE A 185 -3.27 14.55 8.96
CA ILE A 185 -2.73 15.81 9.46
C ILE A 185 -1.25 15.97 9.04
N ARG A 186 -0.45 14.93 9.14
CA ARG A 186 0.94 14.97 8.73
C ARG A 186 1.07 15.23 7.23
N ARG A 187 0.24 14.58 6.42
CA ARG A 187 0.21 14.82 4.98
C ARG A 187 -0.23 16.24 4.64
N ALA A 188 -1.21 16.77 5.37
CA ALA A 188 -1.65 18.15 5.23
C ALA A 188 -0.50 19.15 5.57
N ARG A 189 0.28 18.88 6.63
CA ARG A 189 1.49 19.67 6.96
C ARG A 189 2.50 19.67 5.80
N HIS A 190 2.78 18.52 5.22
CA HIS A 190 3.70 18.41 4.07
C HIS A 190 3.16 19.12 2.81
N SER A 191 1.84 19.24 2.68
CA SER A 191 1.18 19.99 1.59
C SER A 191 1.07 21.50 1.88
N GLY A 192 1.72 21.99 2.93
CA GLY A 192 1.78 23.42 3.26
C GLY A 192 0.65 23.95 4.14
N VAL A 193 -0.27 23.09 4.61
CA VAL A 193 -1.30 23.48 5.57
C VAL A 193 -0.68 23.64 6.95
N ARG A 194 -0.55 24.88 7.42
CA ARG A 194 0.07 25.20 8.71
C ARG A 194 -0.98 25.39 9.81
N PRO A 195 -0.63 25.11 11.10
CA PRO A 195 -1.49 25.48 12.21
C PRO A 195 -1.69 27.00 12.26
N ILE A 196 -2.82 27.43 12.78
CA ILE A 196 -3.05 28.86 13.04
C ILE A 196 -2.01 29.33 14.09
N PRO A 197 -1.22 30.39 13.81
CA PRO A 197 -0.26 30.90 14.76
C PRO A 197 -0.98 31.39 16.02
N GLN A 198 -0.56 30.88 17.17
CA GLN A 198 -1.07 31.41 18.44
C GLN A 198 -0.46 32.80 18.68
N ARG A 199 -1.31 33.77 18.86
CA ARG A 199 -0.88 35.07 19.36
C ARG A 199 -0.85 34.99 20.88
N VAL A 200 0.35 34.90 21.41
CA VAL A 200 0.59 35.08 22.84
C VAL A 200 0.38 36.56 23.12
N LEU A 201 -0.68 36.91 23.81
CA LEU A 201 -0.89 38.27 24.27
C LEU A 201 0.06 38.55 25.45
N ASN A 202 0.95 39.50 25.20
CA ASN A 202 1.66 40.30 26.17
C ASN A 202 2.24 39.64 27.42
N GLY A 203 3.52 39.41 27.38
CA GLY A 203 4.46 39.66 28.47
C GLY A 203 4.10 39.16 29.88
N GLN A 204 3.07 38.39 30.09
CA GLN A 204 2.76 37.75 31.36
C GLN A 204 3.06 36.26 31.28
N VAL A 205 3.89 35.84 32.17
CA VAL A 205 4.33 34.48 32.44
C VAL A 205 3.10 33.57 32.55
N TRP A 206 3.13 32.47 31.77
CA TRP A 206 2.17 31.38 31.92
C TRP A 206 2.47 30.68 33.26
N GLU A 207 1.70 30.99 34.28
CA GLU A 207 1.70 30.17 35.50
C GLU A 207 0.92 28.89 35.21
N ILE A 208 1.62 27.78 35.16
CA ILE A 208 1.00 26.45 35.21
C ILE A 208 0.48 26.28 36.65
N LYS A 209 -0.82 26.48 36.87
CA LYS A 209 -1.46 26.01 38.09
C LYS A 209 -1.45 24.49 38.03
N GLU A 210 -0.58 23.86 38.83
CA GLU A 210 -0.73 22.45 39.17
C GLU A 210 -2.01 22.33 39.98
N ASP A 211 -3.06 21.76 39.38
CA ASP A 211 -4.26 21.39 40.12
C ASP A 211 -3.87 20.27 41.11
N GLU A 212 -3.82 20.60 42.41
CA GLU A 212 -3.52 19.68 43.51
C GLU A 212 -4.52 18.51 43.65
N ASP A 213 -5.61 18.49 42.88
CA ASP A 213 -6.68 17.49 42.93
C ASP A 213 -6.49 16.30 41.94
N MET A 214 -5.38 16.19 41.20
CA MET A 214 -5.12 15.10 40.26
C MET A 214 -4.66 13.77 40.90
N ASN A 215 -4.74 13.64 42.19
CA ASN A 215 -4.36 12.41 42.91
C ASN A 215 -5.55 11.43 43.09
N ARG A 216 -6.36 11.28 42.06
CA ARG A 216 -7.33 10.17 42.03
C ARG A 216 -6.63 8.95 41.45
N ASN A 217 -6.36 7.96 42.33
CA ASN A 217 -5.96 6.61 41.94
C ASN A 217 -7.09 5.88 41.18
N THR A 218 -7.46 6.38 40.03
CA THR A 218 -8.32 5.66 39.10
C THR A 218 -7.44 4.69 38.32
N THR A 219 -7.57 3.43 38.59
CA THR A 219 -7.00 2.35 37.77
C THR A 219 -7.73 2.33 36.44
N HIS A 220 -7.07 2.82 35.39
CA HIS A 220 -7.59 2.72 34.02
C HIS A 220 -7.32 1.31 33.47
N ALA A 221 -8.30 0.76 32.74
CA ALA A 221 -8.13 -0.53 32.08
C ALA A 221 -7.00 -0.46 31.03
N THR A 222 -6.07 -1.39 31.10
CA THR A 222 -5.03 -1.54 30.06
C THR A 222 -5.69 -1.96 28.76
N PRO A 223 -5.40 -1.29 27.63
CA PRO A 223 -5.95 -1.69 26.33
C PRO A 223 -5.45 -3.08 25.93
N GLN A 224 -6.29 -3.81 25.21
CA GLN A 224 -5.93 -5.12 24.70
C GLN A 224 -4.75 -5.01 23.74
N SER A 225 -3.84 -5.98 23.78
CA SER A 225 -2.74 -6.05 22.83
C SER A 225 -3.26 -6.30 21.42
N VAL A 226 -2.74 -5.58 20.45
CA VAL A 226 -3.12 -5.68 19.05
C VAL A 226 -1.87 -6.03 18.24
N ASN A 227 -1.32 -7.19 18.54
CA ASN A 227 -0.23 -7.70 17.74
C ASN A 227 -0.82 -8.27 16.43
N PRO A 228 -0.47 -7.75 15.25
CA PRO A 228 -0.92 -8.31 13.97
C PRO A 228 -0.56 -9.78 13.78
N TYR A 229 0.35 -10.29 14.60
CA TYR A 229 0.83 -11.67 14.58
C TYR A 229 0.39 -12.49 15.80
N ASP A 230 -0.35 -11.89 16.75
CA ASP A 230 -0.78 -12.58 17.95
C ASP A 230 -2.18 -13.16 17.73
N LEU A 231 -2.23 -14.46 17.54
CA LEU A 231 -3.45 -15.24 17.24
C LEU A 231 -4.07 -15.86 18.50
N SER A 232 -3.56 -15.51 19.70
CA SER A 232 -4.04 -16.09 20.96
C SER A 232 -5.08 -15.18 21.62
N GLY A 233 -6.36 -15.42 21.37
CA GLY A 233 -7.37 -14.95 22.29
C GLY A 233 -8.68 -14.43 21.74
N SER A 234 -9.59 -15.29 21.51
CA SER A 234 -10.95 -15.44 22.02
C SER A 234 -11.72 -16.44 21.18
N GLU A 235 -12.21 -17.45 21.84
CA GLU A 235 -13.12 -18.45 21.30
C GLU A 235 -14.40 -17.78 20.83
N THR A 236 -14.52 -17.56 19.53
CA THR A 236 -15.70 -17.40 18.64
C THR A 236 -15.47 -16.47 17.45
N GLN A 237 -14.22 -16.18 17.05
CA GLN A 237 -13.95 -15.52 15.76
C GLN A 237 -13.05 -16.44 14.95
N THR A 238 -13.33 -16.59 13.67
CA THR A 238 -12.48 -17.29 12.73
C THR A 238 -11.04 -16.84 12.92
N VAL A 239 -10.20 -17.73 13.45
CA VAL A 239 -8.78 -17.48 13.71
C VAL A 239 -8.15 -17.06 12.39
N LEU A 240 -7.80 -15.78 12.28
CA LEU A 240 -7.03 -15.29 11.14
C LEU A 240 -5.66 -15.92 11.21
N THR A 241 -5.39 -16.87 10.33
CA THR A 241 -4.06 -17.48 10.21
C THR A 241 -3.07 -16.43 9.70
N LYS A 242 -1.78 -16.54 10.01
CA LYS A 242 -0.73 -15.67 9.42
C LYS A 242 -0.78 -15.69 7.89
N GLN A 243 -1.18 -16.80 7.29
CA GLN A 243 -1.44 -16.90 5.85
C GLN A 243 -2.46 -15.86 5.38
N LEU A 244 -3.65 -15.78 6.00
CA LEU A 244 -4.69 -14.81 5.66
C LEU A 244 -4.20 -13.36 5.83
N LEU A 245 -3.34 -13.12 6.83
CA LEU A 245 -2.70 -11.81 7.03
C LEU A 245 -1.77 -11.45 5.88
N TRP A 246 -0.95 -12.38 5.43
CA TRP A 246 -0.05 -12.18 4.30
C TRP A 246 -0.83 -12.00 3.00
N GLU A 247 -1.84 -12.82 2.77
CA GLU A 247 -2.74 -12.68 1.62
C GLU A 247 -3.39 -11.30 1.57
N ARG A 248 -3.94 -10.82 2.69
CA ARG A 248 -4.54 -9.47 2.77
C ARG A 248 -3.55 -8.34 2.52
N ARG A 249 -2.30 -8.47 2.98
CA ARG A 249 -1.26 -7.46 2.76
C ARG A 249 -0.75 -7.44 1.31
N LEU A 250 -0.69 -8.59 0.67
CA LEU A 250 -0.24 -8.69 -0.72
C LEU A 250 -1.32 -8.27 -1.71
N LEU A 251 -2.58 -8.56 -1.42
CA LEU A 251 -3.70 -8.20 -2.28
C LEU A 251 -4.11 -6.74 -2.03
N ASP A 252 -3.55 -5.82 -2.81
CA ASP A 252 -3.93 -4.41 -2.75
C ASP A 252 -5.21 -4.16 -3.53
N LEU A 253 -6.36 -4.21 -2.84
CA LEU A 253 -7.69 -3.89 -3.39
C LEU A 253 -8.09 -2.42 -3.22
N SER A 254 -7.15 -1.56 -2.84
CA SER A 254 -7.43 -0.13 -2.70
C SER A 254 -7.47 0.58 -4.05
N LEU A 255 -8.16 1.73 -4.10
CA LEU A 255 -8.21 2.61 -5.28
C LEU A 255 -6.88 3.27 -5.66
N ARG A 256 -5.81 3.03 -4.91
CA ARG A 256 -4.44 3.43 -5.28
C ARG A 256 -3.84 2.49 -6.32
N ASN A 257 -4.35 1.27 -6.36
CA ASN A 257 -3.89 0.27 -7.30
C ASN A 257 -4.41 0.62 -8.71
N ASN A 258 -3.49 0.92 -9.64
CA ASN A 258 -3.83 1.21 -11.03
C ASN A 258 -4.54 0.03 -11.74
N LEU A 259 -4.46 -1.18 -11.17
CA LEU A 259 -5.22 -2.34 -11.66
C LEU A 259 -6.71 -2.27 -11.31
N LEU A 260 -7.13 -1.39 -10.41
CA LEU A 260 -8.53 -1.19 -10.01
C LEU A 260 -9.05 0.20 -10.32
N ASN A 261 -8.16 1.20 -10.39
CA ASN A 261 -8.53 2.58 -10.63
C ASN A 261 -7.42 3.29 -11.41
N ILE A 262 -7.49 3.19 -12.72
CA ILE A 262 -6.53 3.86 -13.62
C ILE A 262 -6.69 5.38 -13.47
N ARG A 263 -5.54 6.06 -13.36
CA ARG A 263 -5.46 7.52 -13.42
C ARG A 263 -4.61 7.91 -14.61
N ILE A 264 -5.08 8.85 -15.41
CA ILE A 264 -4.31 9.40 -16.51
C ILE A 264 -3.21 10.29 -15.95
N THR A 265 -1.98 9.87 -16.16
CA THR A 265 -0.76 10.53 -15.67
C THR A 265 0.31 10.40 -16.74
N LYS A 266 1.51 10.91 -16.49
CA LYS A 266 2.68 10.66 -17.35
C LYS A 266 3.06 9.18 -17.52
N ASN A 267 2.52 8.30 -16.68
CA ASN A 267 2.76 6.85 -16.70
C ASN A 267 1.64 6.07 -17.41
N THR A 268 0.59 6.75 -17.88
CA THR A 268 -0.59 6.15 -18.51
C THR A 268 -1.06 7.00 -19.66
N LEU A 269 -1.10 6.44 -20.86
CA LEU A 269 -1.45 7.13 -22.10
C LEU A 269 -2.66 6.45 -22.73
N GLN A 270 -3.75 7.19 -22.91
CA GLN A 270 -4.96 6.66 -23.53
C GLN A 270 -4.82 6.66 -25.05
N LEU A 271 -5.05 5.49 -25.64
CA LEU A 271 -5.13 5.30 -27.10
C LEU A 271 -6.48 5.85 -27.60
N ILE A 272 -6.45 6.47 -28.77
CA ILE A 272 -7.69 6.75 -29.48
C ILE A 272 -8.26 5.40 -29.96
N PRO A 273 -9.53 5.08 -29.61
CA PRO A 273 -10.02 3.72 -29.76
C PRO A 273 -10.04 3.30 -31.24
N ALA A 274 -9.37 2.19 -31.50
CA ALA A 274 -9.45 1.40 -32.70
C ALA A 274 -10.24 0.13 -32.41
N ASN A 275 -10.41 -0.75 -33.38
CA ASN A 275 -10.92 -2.09 -33.13
C ASN A 275 -9.91 -2.88 -32.27
N LEU A 276 -10.22 -3.04 -30.98
CA LEU A 276 -9.29 -3.63 -30.01
C LEU A 276 -9.02 -5.12 -30.25
N ALA A 277 -9.97 -5.85 -30.82
CA ALA A 277 -9.76 -7.24 -31.20
C ALA A 277 -8.71 -7.33 -32.34
N CYS A 278 -8.90 -6.57 -33.41
CA CYS A 278 -7.92 -6.53 -34.51
C CYS A 278 -6.55 -6.00 -34.06
N LEU A 279 -6.50 -5.11 -33.08
CA LEU A 279 -5.25 -4.62 -32.50
C LEU A 279 -4.52 -5.71 -31.71
N GLU A 280 -5.26 -6.48 -30.91
CA GLU A 280 -4.72 -7.61 -30.16
C GLU A 280 -4.17 -8.68 -31.09
N ASP A 281 -4.98 -9.13 -32.07
CA ASP A 281 -4.57 -10.10 -33.09
C ASP A 281 -3.27 -9.70 -33.78
N ALA A 282 -3.21 -8.47 -34.30
CA ALA A 282 -2.04 -7.98 -35.02
C ALA A 282 -0.78 -7.85 -34.12
N LEU A 283 -0.95 -7.48 -32.85
CA LEU A 283 0.17 -7.45 -31.90
C LEU A 283 0.60 -8.88 -31.51
N ALA A 284 -0.33 -9.82 -31.37
CA ALA A 284 -0.05 -11.23 -31.10
C ALA A 284 0.71 -11.88 -32.26
N GLU A 285 0.40 -11.52 -33.50
CA GLU A 285 1.13 -11.92 -34.71
C GLU A 285 2.55 -11.31 -34.82
N GLY A 286 2.90 -10.39 -33.92
CA GLY A 286 4.22 -9.74 -33.87
C GLY A 286 4.34 -8.47 -34.67
N ASP A 287 3.24 -7.86 -35.04
CA ASP A 287 3.22 -6.59 -35.74
C ASP A 287 3.76 -5.44 -34.90
N GLU A 288 4.43 -4.50 -35.61
CA GLU A 288 4.97 -3.28 -35.01
C GLU A 288 4.12 -2.07 -35.41
N PHE A 289 3.68 -1.30 -34.40
CA PHE A 289 2.86 -0.11 -34.64
C PHE A 289 3.62 1.18 -34.33
N ARG A 290 3.57 2.12 -35.24
CA ARG A 290 4.12 3.47 -35.04
C ARG A 290 3.18 4.27 -34.12
N ILE A 291 3.74 4.88 -33.10
CA ILE A 291 2.99 5.72 -32.15
C ILE A 291 2.92 7.15 -32.71
N LEU A 292 1.70 7.69 -32.80
CA LEU A 292 1.41 9.03 -33.31
C LEU A 292 0.56 9.82 -32.29
N HIS A 293 0.69 11.14 -32.34
CA HIS A 293 -0.15 12.06 -31.58
C HIS A 293 -1.56 12.20 -32.18
N ARG A 294 -2.48 12.81 -31.44
CA ARG A 294 -3.80 13.14 -31.94
C ARG A 294 -3.70 14.06 -33.18
N PRO A 295 -4.62 13.95 -34.14
CA PRO A 295 -4.71 14.90 -35.23
C PRO A 295 -4.93 16.34 -34.71
N ALA A 296 -4.31 17.33 -35.37
CA ALA A 296 -4.37 18.72 -34.90
C ALA A 296 -5.78 19.33 -35.02
N GLU A 297 -6.58 18.81 -35.91
CA GLU A 297 -7.93 19.29 -36.24
C GLU A 297 -9.01 18.73 -35.30
N TRP A 298 -8.65 17.84 -34.38
CA TRP A 298 -9.63 17.26 -33.46
C TRP A 298 -9.99 18.23 -32.36
N GLU A 299 -11.26 18.60 -32.29
CA GLU A 299 -11.88 19.23 -31.16
C GLU A 299 -11.83 18.26 -29.94
N ASN A 300 -11.82 18.80 -28.74
CA ASN A 300 -11.70 17.99 -27.53
C ASN A 300 -12.86 16.99 -27.44
N PRO A 301 -12.61 15.66 -27.59
CA PRO A 301 -13.66 14.67 -27.39
C PRO A 301 -14.13 14.68 -25.93
N ALA A 302 -15.35 14.19 -25.70
CA ALA A 302 -15.90 14.12 -24.34
C ALA A 302 -14.99 13.35 -23.40
N MET A 303 -14.69 13.95 -22.26
CA MET A 303 -13.81 13.37 -21.25
C MET A 303 -14.55 13.34 -19.91
N GLU A 304 -14.59 12.18 -19.30
CA GLU A 304 -15.15 11.97 -17.95
C GLU A 304 -14.05 11.55 -17.00
N PHE A 305 -13.82 12.33 -15.94
CA PHE A 305 -12.80 12.05 -14.91
C PHE A 305 -11.40 11.70 -15.43
N GLY A 306 -10.98 12.37 -16.50
CA GLY A 306 -9.65 12.18 -17.08
C GLY A 306 -9.56 11.09 -18.15
N ILE A 307 -10.61 10.32 -18.36
CA ILE A 307 -10.68 9.28 -19.41
C ILE A 307 -11.66 9.73 -20.49
N TYR A 308 -11.21 9.66 -21.74
CA TYR A 308 -12.08 9.92 -22.88
C TYR A 308 -13.02 8.75 -23.11
N SER A 309 -14.28 9.05 -23.40
CA SER A 309 -15.30 8.03 -23.69
C SER A 309 -15.02 7.29 -25.01
N SER A 310 -15.66 6.13 -25.16
CA SER A 310 -15.63 5.35 -26.40
C SER A 310 -16.21 6.17 -27.56
N ILE A 311 -15.62 6.00 -28.73
CA ILE A 311 -16.13 6.59 -29.98
C ILE A 311 -17.10 5.58 -30.59
N PRO A 312 -18.35 5.99 -30.93
CA PRO A 312 -19.29 5.10 -31.62
C PRO A 312 -18.71 4.58 -32.95
N GLU A 313 -18.99 3.32 -33.29
CA GLU A 313 -18.54 2.72 -34.55
C GLU A 313 -19.03 3.50 -35.81
N SER A 314 -20.13 4.22 -35.69
CA SER A 314 -20.70 5.07 -36.77
C SER A 314 -20.01 6.44 -36.89
N ASP A 315 -19.05 6.76 -36.03
CA ASP A 315 -18.33 8.04 -36.08
C ASP A 315 -17.25 8.00 -37.20
N PRO A 316 -17.15 9.02 -38.05
CA PRO A 316 -16.08 9.10 -39.07
C PRO A 316 -14.66 8.97 -38.52
N ILE A 317 -14.48 9.29 -37.24
CA ILE A 317 -13.21 9.13 -36.53
C ILE A 317 -12.86 7.64 -36.37
N ALA A 318 -13.84 6.79 -36.11
CA ALA A 318 -13.63 5.35 -36.01
C ALA A 318 -13.10 4.76 -37.32
N ASP A 319 -13.68 5.14 -38.46
CA ASP A 319 -13.21 4.73 -39.78
C ASP A 319 -11.77 5.21 -40.06
N PHE A 320 -11.48 6.45 -39.72
CA PHE A 320 -10.12 7.00 -39.85
C PHE A 320 -9.11 6.21 -39.02
N VAL A 321 -9.39 5.98 -37.74
CA VAL A 321 -8.48 5.27 -36.82
C VAL A 321 -8.30 3.82 -37.25
N ASN A 322 -9.36 3.14 -37.70
CA ASN A 322 -9.27 1.77 -38.23
C ASN A 322 -8.45 1.72 -39.54
N SER A 323 -8.52 2.75 -40.38
CA SER A 323 -7.65 2.86 -41.58
C SER A 323 -6.19 3.07 -41.17
N GLU A 324 -5.90 3.82 -40.11
CA GLU A 324 -4.56 3.99 -39.57
C GLU A 324 -4.03 2.68 -38.94
N LEU A 325 -4.89 1.92 -38.28
CA LEU A 325 -4.55 0.59 -37.75
C LEU A 325 -4.05 -0.33 -38.86
N SER A 326 -4.75 -0.37 -40.00
CA SER A 326 -4.32 -1.14 -41.20
C SER A 326 -2.97 -0.69 -41.75
N GLN A 327 -2.57 0.57 -41.52
CA GLN A 327 -1.27 1.13 -41.88
C GLN A 327 -0.21 0.96 -40.78
N LYS A 328 -0.48 0.17 -39.75
CA LYS A 328 0.40 -0.04 -38.59
C LYS A 328 0.70 1.26 -37.84
N ARG A 329 -0.32 2.07 -37.59
CA ARG A 329 -0.24 3.35 -36.87
C ARG A 329 -1.24 3.37 -35.72
N LEU A 330 -0.81 3.84 -34.55
CA LEU A 330 -1.65 4.04 -33.38
C LEU A 330 -1.60 5.49 -32.90
N ARG A 331 -2.74 6.08 -32.66
CA ARG A 331 -2.85 7.46 -32.20
C ARG A 331 -3.28 7.54 -30.73
N PHE A 332 -2.65 8.48 -30.02
CA PHE A 332 -2.93 8.75 -28.61
C PHE A 332 -3.56 10.14 -28.45
N TYR A 333 -4.36 10.32 -27.38
CA TYR A 333 -5.07 11.59 -27.13
C TYR A 333 -4.17 12.78 -26.74
N LEU A 334 -2.87 12.66 -26.83
CA LEU A 334 -1.91 13.71 -26.48
C LEU A 334 -1.42 14.50 -27.71
N PRO A 335 -1.14 15.80 -27.55
CA PRO A 335 -0.43 16.58 -28.55
C PRO A 335 1.02 16.09 -28.70
N GLU A 336 1.66 16.41 -29.83
CA GLU A 336 2.98 15.89 -30.23
C GLU A 336 4.07 16.06 -29.13
N ASN A 337 4.19 17.30 -28.61
CA ASN A 337 5.22 17.62 -27.61
C ASN A 337 5.05 16.85 -26.29
N ASP A 338 3.82 16.65 -25.85
CA ASP A 338 3.53 15.97 -24.59
C ASP A 338 3.63 14.45 -24.74
N LEU A 339 3.21 13.92 -25.89
CA LEU A 339 3.38 12.52 -26.24
C LEU A 339 4.86 12.13 -26.26
N GLY A 340 5.73 12.95 -26.90
CA GLY A 340 7.17 12.69 -26.94
C GLY A 340 7.82 12.61 -25.56
N LYS A 341 7.43 13.51 -24.63
CA LYS A 341 7.90 13.50 -23.23
C LYS A 341 7.41 12.24 -22.48
N ALA A 342 6.13 11.93 -22.61
CA ALA A 342 5.51 10.79 -21.96
C ALA A 342 6.09 9.45 -22.45
N LEU A 343 6.27 9.28 -23.77
CA LEU A 343 6.90 8.08 -24.34
C LEU A 343 8.36 7.93 -23.90
N THR A 344 9.11 9.03 -23.83
CA THR A 344 10.48 9.00 -23.30
C THR A 344 10.50 8.53 -21.84
N HIS A 345 9.54 8.99 -21.05
CA HIS A 345 9.41 8.58 -19.65
C HIS A 345 9.04 7.10 -19.53
N LEU A 346 8.01 6.63 -20.24
CA LEU A 346 7.60 5.23 -20.26
C LEU A 346 8.73 4.30 -20.73
N TYR A 347 9.42 4.67 -21.79
CA TYR A 347 10.56 3.92 -22.33
C TYR A 347 11.67 3.75 -21.26
N ARG A 348 12.04 4.84 -20.58
CA ARG A 348 13.07 4.79 -19.52
C ARG A 348 12.60 3.98 -18.32
N SER A 349 11.39 4.22 -17.85
CA SER A 349 10.85 3.54 -16.66
C SER A 349 10.69 2.03 -16.88
N SER A 350 10.18 1.60 -18.05
CA SER A 350 10.05 0.18 -18.37
C SER A 350 11.40 -0.50 -18.48
N ARG A 351 12.37 0.16 -19.12
CA ARG A 351 13.73 -0.35 -19.24
C ARG A 351 14.43 -0.48 -17.88
N THR A 352 14.33 0.55 -17.05
CA THR A 352 14.86 0.51 -15.69
C THR A 352 14.24 -0.62 -14.89
N SER A 353 12.93 -0.86 -15.01
CA SER A 353 12.25 -1.96 -14.32
C SER A 353 12.79 -3.34 -14.74
N ILE A 354 13.01 -3.54 -16.03
CA ILE A 354 13.60 -4.78 -16.55
C ILE A 354 15.06 -4.93 -16.08
N GLU A 355 15.86 -3.85 -16.16
CA GLU A 355 17.27 -3.85 -15.77
C GLU A 355 17.45 -4.05 -14.25
N GLU A 356 16.57 -3.46 -13.42
CA GLU A 356 16.66 -3.56 -11.95
C GLU A 356 15.96 -4.79 -11.38
N ASN A 357 14.77 -5.13 -11.87
CA ASN A 357 13.90 -6.15 -11.27
C ASN A 357 13.71 -7.39 -12.15
N GLY A 358 14.18 -7.34 -13.41
CA GLY A 358 13.99 -8.43 -14.37
C GLY A 358 12.54 -8.64 -14.83
N ALA A 359 11.63 -7.73 -14.45
CA ALA A 359 10.20 -7.87 -14.74
C ALA A 359 9.70 -6.77 -15.68
N ASN A 360 8.91 -7.17 -16.68
CA ASN A 360 8.17 -6.22 -17.48
C ASN A 360 7.10 -5.52 -16.64
N THR A 361 6.98 -4.22 -16.81
CA THR A 361 5.93 -3.42 -16.16
C THR A 361 5.12 -2.62 -17.16
N LEU A 362 5.48 -2.63 -18.46
CA LEU A 362 4.79 -1.90 -19.51
C LEU A 362 3.76 -2.80 -20.20
N TYR A 363 2.50 -2.40 -20.12
CA TYR A 363 1.39 -3.14 -20.69
C TYR A 363 0.47 -2.20 -21.48
N LEU A 364 -0.13 -2.75 -22.53
CA LEU A 364 -1.29 -2.16 -23.19
C LEU A 364 -2.54 -2.80 -22.54
N ALA A 365 -3.25 -2.02 -21.75
CA ALA A 365 -4.54 -2.43 -21.18
C ALA A 365 -5.61 -2.37 -22.26
N LEU A 366 -6.31 -3.48 -22.49
CA LEU A 366 -7.39 -3.62 -23.45
C LEU A 366 -8.72 -3.79 -22.72
N GLY A 367 -9.63 -2.85 -22.92
CA GLY A 367 -10.91 -2.76 -22.23
C GLY A 367 -10.78 -2.27 -20.79
N LEU A 368 -11.70 -1.43 -20.40
CA LEU A 368 -11.80 -0.90 -19.04
C LEU A 368 -13.15 -1.24 -18.45
N LEU A 369 -13.18 -1.83 -17.26
CA LEU A 369 -14.40 -1.91 -16.48
C LEU A 369 -14.68 -0.55 -15.85
N LYS A 370 -15.76 0.11 -16.24
CA LYS A 370 -16.33 1.27 -15.55
C LYS A 370 -17.16 0.76 -14.39
N TRP A 371 -16.76 1.10 -13.17
CA TRP A 371 -17.40 0.60 -11.96
C TRP A 371 -17.55 1.69 -10.89
N TYR A 372 -18.37 1.46 -9.89
CA TYR A 372 -18.65 2.40 -8.82
C TYR A 372 -18.54 1.70 -7.48
N GLU A 373 -17.99 2.39 -6.48
CA GLU A 373 -17.77 1.85 -5.13
C GLU A 373 -19.07 1.54 -4.41
N THR A 374 -20.09 2.38 -4.63
CA THR A 374 -21.43 2.23 -4.07
C THR A 374 -22.48 2.59 -5.11
N PRO A 375 -23.74 2.13 -4.97
CA PRO A 375 -24.83 2.52 -5.87
C PRO A 375 -25.11 4.03 -5.91
N SER A 376 -24.75 4.75 -4.84
CA SER A 376 -24.92 6.20 -4.72
C SER A 376 -23.73 7.01 -5.23
N SER A 377 -22.60 6.36 -5.54
CA SER A 377 -21.42 7.06 -6.05
C SER A 377 -21.71 7.70 -7.41
N GLU A 378 -21.27 8.95 -7.57
CA GLU A 378 -21.33 9.68 -8.84
C GLU A 378 -20.04 9.57 -9.65
N ARG A 379 -18.94 9.21 -9.00
CA ARG A 379 -17.63 9.12 -9.62
C ARG A 379 -17.35 7.73 -10.13
N PRO A 380 -17.22 7.51 -11.45
CA PRO A 380 -16.80 6.24 -12.00
C PRO A 380 -15.33 5.93 -11.67
N ARG A 381 -15.04 4.66 -11.56
CA ARG A 381 -13.69 4.10 -11.49
C ARG A 381 -13.46 3.24 -12.72
N TYR A 382 -12.23 3.18 -13.19
CA TYR A 382 -11.87 2.44 -14.39
C TYR A 382 -10.77 1.45 -14.07
N ALA A 383 -11.04 0.18 -14.28
CA ALA A 383 -10.09 -0.90 -14.06
C ALA A 383 -9.75 -1.59 -15.39
N PRO A 384 -8.48 -1.84 -15.71
CA PRO A 384 -8.12 -2.58 -16.91
C PRO A 384 -8.66 -4.00 -16.84
N ILE A 385 -9.10 -4.53 -17.97
CA ILE A 385 -9.63 -5.90 -18.07
C ILE A 385 -8.52 -6.86 -18.48
N LEU A 386 -7.94 -6.65 -19.64
CA LEU A 386 -6.83 -7.43 -20.19
C LEU A 386 -5.57 -6.60 -20.23
N LEU A 387 -4.44 -7.24 -20.10
CA LEU A 387 -3.12 -6.62 -20.05
C LEU A 387 -2.19 -7.36 -20.99
N LEU A 388 -1.95 -6.74 -22.15
CA LEU A 388 -1.05 -7.22 -23.18
C LEU A 388 0.38 -6.71 -22.89
N PRO A 389 1.36 -7.58 -22.65
CA PRO A 389 2.74 -7.18 -22.44
C PRO A 389 3.33 -6.57 -23.69
N VAL A 390 3.85 -5.35 -23.59
CA VAL A 390 4.41 -4.63 -24.74
C VAL A 390 5.77 -4.03 -24.43
N GLU A 391 6.50 -3.68 -25.49
CA GLU A 391 7.70 -2.87 -25.39
C GLU A 391 7.65 -1.67 -26.35
N ILE A 392 8.28 -0.58 -25.92
CA ILE A 392 8.48 0.60 -26.75
C ILE A 392 9.90 0.55 -27.31
N ILE A 393 10.02 0.69 -28.63
CA ILE A 393 11.31 0.72 -29.32
C ILE A 393 11.51 2.11 -29.93
N ARG A 394 12.66 2.70 -29.68
CA ARG A 394 13.08 3.95 -30.33
C ARG A 394 13.91 3.62 -31.56
N LYS A 395 13.32 3.74 -32.77
CA LYS A 395 14.02 3.36 -34.03
C LYS A 395 14.98 4.46 -34.56
N SER A 396 14.51 5.68 -34.73
CA SER A 396 15.35 6.83 -35.17
C SER A 396 14.61 8.14 -34.90
N ALA A 397 15.31 9.29 -35.06
CA ALA A 397 14.67 10.61 -34.90
C ALA A 397 13.52 10.82 -35.91
N ALA A 398 13.61 10.25 -37.13
CA ALA A 398 12.58 10.37 -38.18
C ALA A 398 11.44 9.33 -38.01
N LYS A 399 11.72 8.13 -37.49
CA LYS A 399 10.73 7.05 -37.36
C LYS A 399 10.01 7.07 -36.00
N GLY A 400 10.52 7.83 -35.02
CA GLY A 400 9.89 7.99 -33.72
C GLY A 400 9.88 6.70 -32.86
N TYR A 401 8.82 6.54 -32.06
CA TYR A 401 8.59 5.40 -31.20
C TYR A 401 7.65 4.38 -31.86
N VAL A 402 7.94 3.11 -31.61
CA VAL A 402 7.17 1.97 -32.09
C VAL A 402 6.81 1.11 -30.90
N ILE A 403 5.62 0.55 -30.89
CA ILE A 403 5.15 -0.44 -29.91
C ILE A 403 5.04 -1.80 -30.60
N ARG A 404 5.43 -2.86 -29.90
CA ARG A 404 5.19 -4.26 -30.28
C ARG A 404 4.90 -5.11 -29.06
N SER A 405 4.28 -6.26 -29.26
CA SER A 405 4.10 -7.26 -28.22
C SER A 405 5.45 -7.85 -27.79
N ARG A 406 5.50 -8.33 -26.56
CA ARG A 406 6.56 -9.19 -26.05
C ARG A 406 6.16 -10.65 -26.23
N GLU A 407 7.12 -11.56 -26.04
CA GLU A 407 6.87 -13.02 -26.12
C GLU A 407 6.02 -13.55 -24.93
N GLU A 408 5.66 -12.70 -23.99
CA GLU A 408 4.83 -13.02 -22.83
C GLU A 408 3.33 -13.02 -23.24
N GLU A 409 2.54 -13.92 -22.66
CA GLU A 409 1.12 -14.03 -22.95
C GLU A 409 0.30 -12.86 -22.39
N THR A 410 -0.77 -12.47 -23.09
CA THR A 410 -1.77 -11.54 -22.59
C THR A 410 -2.47 -12.14 -21.37
N MET A 411 -2.64 -11.35 -20.33
CA MET A 411 -3.20 -11.82 -19.06
C MET A 411 -4.45 -11.07 -18.64
N MET A 412 -5.33 -11.77 -17.93
CA MET A 412 -6.47 -11.17 -17.25
C MET A 412 -6.03 -10.39 -16.01
N ASN A 413 -6.67 -9.27 -15.75
CA ASN A 413 -6.49 -8.56 -14.49
C ASN A 413 -7.15 -9.33 -13.33
N ILE A 414 -6.41 -10.23 -12.73
CA ILE A 414 -6.92 -11.09 -11.65
C ILE A 414 -7.20 -10.28 -10.38
N THR A 415 -6.50 -9.16 -10.16
CA THR A 415 -6.81 -8.24 -9.05
C THR A 415 -8.24 -7.70 -9.18
N LEU A 416 -8.68 -7.41 -10.41
CA LEU A 416 -10.05 -7.01 -10.69
C LEU A 416 -11.04 -8.14 -10.37
N LEU A 417 -10.78 -9.38 -10.83
CA LEU A 417 -11.66 -10.52 -10.55
C LEU A 417 -11.80 -10.78 -9.05
N GLU A 418 -10.71 -10.66 -8.32
CA GLU A 418 -10.71 -10.87 -6.87
C GLU A 418 -11.43 -9.73 -6.14
N MET A 419 -11.30 -8.49 -6.59
CA MET A 419 -12.09 -7.35 -6.09
C MET A 419 -13.58 -7.56 -6.33
N LEU A 420 -13.98 -7.99 -7.53
CA LEU A 420 -15.38 -8.30 -7.86
C LEU A 420 -15.94 -9.39 -6.94
N ARG A 421 -15.16 -10.42 -6.69
CA ARG A 421 -15.54 -11.54 -5.83
C ARG A 421 -15.67 -11.12 -4.36
N GLN A 422 -14.64 -10.43 -3.81
CA GLN A 422 -14.59 -10.11 -2.38
C GLN A 422 -15.52 -8.96 -2.00
N ASN A 423 -15.56 -7.90 -2.79
CA ASN A 423 -16.29 -6.68 -2.41
C ASN A 423 -17.74 -6.68 -2.90
N PHE A 424 -18.04 -7.38 -4.00
CA PHE A 424 -19.35 -7.33 -4.64
C PHE A 424 -20.03 -8.70 -4.76
N GLY A 425 -19.35 -9.78 -4.38
CA GLY A 425 -19.90 -11.15 -4.51
C GLY A 425 -20.09 -11.61 -5.97
N ILE A 426 -19.43 -10.92 -6.93
CA ILE A 426 -19.53 -11.22 -8.36
C ILE A 426 -18.42 -12.20 -8.75
N SER A 427 -18.79 -13.40 -9.14
CA SER A 427 -17.86 -14.38 -9.73
C SER A 427 -17.93 -14.31 -11.24
N VAL A 428 -16.78 -14.31 -11.90
CA VAL A 428 -16.66 -14.26 -13.36
C VAL A 428 -16.01 -15.57 -13.84
N PRO A 429 -16.81 -16.61 -14.15
CA PRO A 429 -16.31 -17.89 -14.62
C PRO A 429 -15.85 -17.84 -16.09
N GLY A 430 -15.02 -18.80 -16.50
CA GLY A 430 -14.66 -18.99 -17.92
C GLY A 430 -13.55 -18.07 -18.43
N LEU A 431 -12.76 -17.47 -17.53
CA LEU A 431 -11.60 -16.64 -17.87
C LEU A 431 -10.26 -17.27 -17.45
N ASP A 432 -10.27 -18.54 -17.07
CA ASP A 432 -9.07 -19.33 -16.77
C ASP A 432 -9.26 -20.77 -17.32
N PRO A 433 -8.60 -21.15 -18.43
CA PRO A 433 -7.81 -20.30 -19.31
C PRO A 433 -8.63 -19.23 -20.04
N LEU A 434 -7.97 -18.19 -20.55
CA LEU A 434 -8.65 -17.16 -21.35
C LEU A 434 -9.24 -17.76 -22.63
N PRO A 435 -10.46 -17.35 -23.03
CA PRO A 435 -11.02 -17.74 -24.33
C PRO A 435 -10.13 -17.28 -25.49
N THR A 436 -9.83 -18.18 -26.40
CA THR A 436 -9.03 -17.93 -27.61
C THR A 436 -9.85 -18.12 -28.87
N ASP A 437 -9.45 -17.52 -29.97
CA ASP A 437 -9.96 -17.76 -31.31
C ASP A 437 -8.81 -18.19 -32.25
N GLU A 438 -8.98 -18.03 -33.58
CA GLU A 438 -7.98 -18.47 -34.54
C GLU A 438 -6.72 -17.59 -34.57
N SER A 439 -6.81 -16.33 -34.09
CA SER A 439 -5.75 -15.31 -34.20
C SER A 439 -5.11 -14.98 -32.84
N GLY A 440 -5.76 -15.25 -31.74
CA GLY A 440 -5.25 -14.87 -30.41
C GLY A 440 -6.28 -15.00 -29.30
N ILE A 441 -6.36 -14.01 -28.42
CA ILE A 441 -7.35 -13.97 -27.34
C ILE A 441 -8.66 -13.36 -27.86
N ASN A 442 -9.77 -14.05 -27.61
CA ASN A 442 -11.10 -13.56 -28.00
C ASN A 442 -11.57 -12.41 -27.10
N VAL A 443 -11.09 -11.21 -27.38
CA VAL A 443 -11.36 -9.99 -26.61
C VAL A 443 -12.85 -9.69 -26.49
N LYS A 444 -13.61 -9.85 -27.59
CA LYS A 444 -15.06 -9.57 -27.62
C LYS A 444 -15.85 -10.53 -26.73
N LEU A 445 -15.48 -11.82 -26.72
CA LEU A 445 -16.12 -12.81 -25.87
C LEU A 445 -15.86 -12.52 -24.38
N ILE A 446 -14.64 -12.11 -24.03
CA ILE A 446 -14.26 -11.73 -22.68
C ILE A 446 -15.10 -10.54 -22.20
N TYR A 447 -15.24 -9.49 -23.03
CA TYR A 447 -16.10 -8.35 -22.67
C TYR A 447 -17.56 -8.76 -22.49
N SER A 448 -18.07 -9.65 -23.32
CA SER A 448 -19.44 -10.16 -23.20
C SER A 448 -19.65 -10.95 -21.91
N ILE A 449 -18.67 -11.79 -21.50
CA ILE A 449 -18.72 -12.53 -20.23
C ILE A 449 -18.78 -11.56 -19.05
N ILE A 450 -17.90 -10.53 -19.05
CA ILE A 450 -17.86 -9.55 -17.97
C ILE A 450 -19.16 -8.75 -17.92
N ARG A 451 -19.67 -8.23 -19.05
CA ARG A 451 -20.95 -7.50 -19.12
C ARG A 451 -22.11 -8.36 -18.60
N HIS A 452 -22.10 -9.65 -18.91
CA HIS A 452 -23.10 -10.58 -18.40
C HIS A 452 -23.05 -10.73 -16.86
N CYS A 453 -21.85 -10.81 -16.29
CA CYS A 453 -21.66 -10.96 -14.85
C CYS A 453 -22.05 -9.68 -14.07
N ILE A 454 -21.80 -8.50 -14.65
CA ILE A 454 -22.11 -7.20 -14.00
C ILE A 454 -23.51 -6.67 -14.33
N LYS A 455 -24.34 -7.38 -15.10
CA LYS A 455 -25.65 -6.90 -15.62
C LYS A 455 -26.58 -6.30 -14.55
N ASN A 456 -26.47 -6.75 -13.32
CA ASN A 456 -27.30 -6.28 -12.21
C ASN A 456 -26.75 -4.99 -11.54
N GLN A 457 -25.54 -4.55 -11.94
CA GLN A 457 -24.90 -3.36 -11.40
C GLN A 457 -25.30 -2.14 -12.25
N ARG A 458 -26.17 -1.28 -11.70
CA ARG A 458 -26.57 -0.03 -12.36
C ARG A 458 -25.34 0.84 -12.63
N LYS A 459 -25.22 1.43 -13.80
CA LYS A 459 -24.13 2.32 -14.24
C LYS A 459 -22.78 1.63 -14.53
N TRP A 460 -22.62 0.34 -14.25
CA TRP A 460 -21.39 -0.36 -14.62
C TRP A 460 -21.43 -0.79 -16.08
N ASP A 461 -20.28 -0.68 -16.76
CA ASP A 461 -20.14 -1.14 -18.14
C ASP A 461 -18.69 -1.45 -18.48
N VAL A 462 -18.48 -2.14 -19.61
CA VAL A 462 -17.17 -2.36 -20.20
C VAL A 462 -16.97 -1.32 -21.29
N GLU A 463 -16.04 -0.40 -21.07
CA GLU A 463 -15.62 0.59 -22.04
C GLU A 463 -14.52 0.01 -22.95
N GLU A 464 -14.75 -0.02 -24.24
CA GLU A 464 -13.81 -0.52 -25.24
C GLU A 464 -12.72 0.52 -25.52
N GLN A 465 -11.85 0.71 -24.55
CA GLN A 465 -10.75 1.66 -24.53
C GLN A 465 -9.43 0.94 -24.31
N ALA A 466 -8.33 1.51 -24.81
CA ALA A 466 -7.00 1.00 -24.54
C ALA A 466 -6.11 2.05 -23.89
N ILE A 467 -5.30 1.63 -22.93
CA ILE A 467 -4.37 2.48 -22.20
C ILE A 467 -3.00 1.82 -22.15
N LEU A 468 -2.00 2.52 -22.68
CA LEU A 468 -0.60 2.15 -22.52
C LEU A 468 -0.10 2.68 -21.19
N GLY A 469 0.41 1.81 -20.32
CA GLY A 469 0.82 2.24 -18.99
C GLY A 469 1.73 1.27 -18.25
N ILE A 470 2.21 1.75 -17.10
CA ILE A 470 3.01 0.95 -16.19
C ILE A 470 2.10 0.32 -15.14
N PHE A 471 2.09 -1.01 -15.11
CA PHE A 471 1.35 -1.84 -14.17
C PHE A 471 2.29 -2.81 -13.47
N SER A 472 2.06 -3.11 -12.19
CA SER A 472 2.88 -4.03 -11.41
C SER A 472 2.02 -5.15 -10.83
N PHE A 473 2.40 -6.38 -11.12
CA PHE A 473 1.74 -7.60 -10.67
C PHE A 473 2.50 -8.34 -9.58
N ASN A 474 3.68 -7.87 -9.17
CA ASN A 474 4.56 -8.60 -8.26
C ASN A 474 3.86 -9.03 -6.96
N LYS A 475 3.06 -8.15 -6.38
CA LYS A 475 2.31 -8.45 -5.15
C LYS A 475 1.24 -9.51 -5.38
N PHE A 476 0.58 -9.46 -6.54
CA PHE A 476 -0.44 -10.44 -6.89
C PHE A 476 0.17 -11.84 -7.11
N ILE A 477 1.30 -11.93 -7.81
CA ILE A 477 2.00 -13.20 -8.02
C ILE A 477 2.36 -13.84 -6.68
N MET A 478 2.91 -13.07 -5.74
CA MET A 478 3.19 -13.53 -4.38
C MET A 478 1.93 -13.97 -3.62
N TRP A 479 0.83 -13.21 -3.77
CA TRP A 479 -0.45 -13.57 -3.17
C TRP A 479 -0.97 -14.91 -3.72
N ASN A 480 -0.96 -15.07 -5.04
CA ASN A 480 -1.42 -16.28 -5.71
C ASN A 480 -0.60 -17.51 -5.30
N ASP A 481 0.72 -17.36 -5.18
CA ASP A 481 1.60 -18.44 -4.72
C ASP A 481 1.28 -18.82 -3.27
N ILE A 482 1.16 -17.86 -2.37
CA ILE A 482 0.79 -18.13 -0.97
C ILE A 482 -0.60 -18.76 -0.89
N HIS A 483 -1.58 -18.24 -1.63
CA HIS A 483 -2.95 -18.75 -1.63
C HIS A 483 -3.03 -20.22 -2.06
N ASN A 484 -2.36 -20.58 -3.16
CA ASN A 484 -2.44 -21.91 -3.75
C ASN A 484 -1.47 -22.93 -3.11
N ASN A 485 -0.34 -22.47 -2.57
CA ASN A 485 0.73 -23.34 -2.09
C ASN A 485 0.99 -23.30 -0.59
N ALA A 486 0.09 -22.69 0.22
CA ALA A 486 0.27 -22.55 1.66
C ALA A 486 0.59 -23.88 2.36
N HIS A 487 -0.06 -24.98 1.95
CA HIS A 487 0.18 -26.31 2.51
C HIS A 487 1.60 -26.85 2.22
N LYS A 488 2.21 -26.42 1.10
CA LYS A 488 3.60 -26.79 0.76
C LYS A 488 4.59 -25.94 1.54
N LEU A 489 4.26 -24.66 1.77
CA LEU A 489 5.10 -23.73 2.54
C LEU A 489 5.30 -24.22 3.98
N THR A 490 4.25 -24.73 4.61
CA THR A 490 4.33 -25.26 5.99
C THR A 490 5.16 -26.55 6.13
N GLN A 491 5.44 -27.24 5.04
CA GLN A 491 6.32 -28.44 5.06
C GLN A 491 7.81 -28.09 5.25
N ASN A 492 8.20 -26.86 4.89
CA ASN A 492 9.57 -26.40 5.10
C ASN A 492 9.74 -25.89 6.54
N LYS A 493 10.68 -26.47 7.30
CA LYS A 493 10.92 -26.13 8.71
C LYS A 493 11.26 -24.65 8.93
N VAL A 494 11.97 -24.00 8.01
CA VAL A 494 12.31 -22.58 8.11
C VAL A 494 11.07 -21.74 7.95
N VAL A 495 10.25 -22.01 6.94
CA VAL A 495 9.00 -21.30 6.70
C VAL A 495 8.00 -21.55 7.83
N SER A 496 7.87 -22.79 8.29
CA SER A 496 7.04 -23.16 9.45
C SER A 496 7.47 -22.39 10.70
N SER A 497 8.76 -22.28 10.96
CA SER A 497 9.30 -21.49 12.08
C SER A 497 8.96 -20.00 11.98
N LEU A 498 9.03 -19.40 10.77
CA LEU A 498 8.61 -18.03 10.53
C LEU A 498 7.09 -17.84 10.75
N ILE A 499 6.29 -18.81 10.32
CA ILE A 499 4.84 -18.80 10.52
C ILE A 499 4.51 -18.89 12.01
N ASN A 500 5.13 -19.83 12.73
CA ASN A 500 4.83 -20.10 14.13
C ASN A 500 5.55 -19.18 15.11
N GLY A 501 6.54 -18.41 14.64
CA GLY A 501 7.36 -17.53 15.50
C GLY A 501 8.25 -18.29 16.48
N LYS A 502 8.51 -19.57 16.21
CA LYS A 502 9.36 -20.45 17.02
C LYS A 502 10.28 -21.22 16.11
N ILE A 503 11.53 -21.38 16.52
CA ILE A 503 12.49 -22.20 15.78
C ILE A 503 12.10 -23.68 15.96
N GLU A 504 11.87 -24.37 14.84
CA GLU A 504 11.41 -25.77 14.81
C GLU A 504 12.55 -26.78 14.53
N TRP A 505 13.80 -26.32 14.57
CA TRP A 505 14.98 -27.17 14.43
C TRP A 505 15.94 -26.96 15.59
N ASP A 506 16.79 -27.96 15.83
CA ASP A 506 17.78 -27.93 16.90
C ASP A 506 18.90 -26.92 16.60
N VAL A 507 19.01 -25.87 17.42
CA VAL A 507 20.04 -24.83 17.30
C VAL A 507 21.31 -25.19 18.07
N THR A 508 21.33 -26.34 18.78
CA THR A 508 22.40 -26.77 19.68
C THR A 508 23.68 -27.28 18.99
N ALA A 509 23.87 -26.95 17.71
CA ALA A 509 25.15 -27.17 17.07
C ALA A 509 26.24 -26.34 17.75
N LYS A 510 27.34 -26.95 18.18
CA LYS A 510 28.52 -26.26 18.71
C LYS A 510 28.88 -25.10 17.80
N GLU A 511 29.05 -23.92 18.39
CA GLU A 511 29.64 -22.78 17.68
C GLU A 511 31.01 -23.23 17.12
N VAL A 512 31.18 -23.10 15.84
CA VAL A 512 32.43 -23.37 15.15
C VAL A 512 33.24 -22.12 15.25
N ASP A 513 34.15 -22.05 16.21
CA ASP A 513 35.08 -20.93 16.35
C ASP A 513 36.32 -21.08 15.45
N ALA A 514 37.05 -19.98 15.27
CA ALA A 514 38.28 -19.97 14.47
C ALA A 514 39.29 -21.04 14.94
N ALA A 515 39.38 -21.31 16.24
CA ALA A 515 40.28 -22.30 16.81
C ALA A 515 39.85 -23.76 16.51
N TYR A 516 38.58 -24.01 16.32
CA TYR A 516 38.08 -25.30 15.83
C TYR A 516 38.44 -25.46 14.35
N MET A 517 38.25 -24.45 13.53
CA MET A 517 38.57 -24.50 12.11
C MET A 517 40.06 -24.74 11.86
N ASP A 518 40.94 -24.05 12.59
CA ASP A 518 42.40 -24.26 12.48
C ASP A 518 42.87 -25.67 12.79
N ARG A 519 42.13 -26.38 13.65
CA ARG A 519 42.49 -27.77 14.06
C ARG A 519 41.85 -28.85 13.22
N GLN A 520 40.66 -28.63 12.66
CA GLN A 520 39.82 -29.66 12.05
C GLN A 520 39.73 -29.55 10.52
N LEU A 521 39.96 -28.34 9.94
CA LEU A 521 39.84 -28.15 8.51
C LEU A 521 41.10 -28.55 7.76
N SER A 522 40.94 -29.48 6.82
CA SER A 522 41.97 -29.72 5.80
C SER A 522 41.81 -28.70 4.65
N PRO A 523 42.90 -28.26 4.02
CA PRO A 523 42.84 -27.43 2.81
C PRO A 523 41.98 -28.03 1.67
N ALA A 524 41.72 -29.33 1.69
CA ALA A 524 40.85 -30.01 0.74
C ALA A 524 39.36 -29.89 1.06
N ASP A 525 38.98 -29.42 2.24
CA ASP A 525 37.58 -29.35 2.68
C ASP A 525 36.88 -28.09 2.21
N ILE A 526 37.65 -27.00 2.03
CA ILE A 526 37.14 -25.70 1.60
C ILE A 526 37.97 -25.18 0.43
N VAL A 527 37.29 -24.80 -0.64
CA VAL A 527 37.89 -24.16 -1.81
C VAL A 527 37.65 -22.64 -1.69
N LEU A 528 38.71 -21.84 -1.75
CA LEU A 528 38.66 -20.39 -1.67
C LEU A 528 39.06 -19.75 -3.00
N PRO A 529 38.18 -19.68 -4.00
CA PRO A 529 38.48 -18.99 -5.25
C PRO A 529 38.74 -17.51 -5.05
N ILE A 530 38.16 -16.92 -4.00
CA ILE A 530 38.38 -15.54 -3.57
C ILE A 530 38.86 -15.54 -2.12
N ILE A 531 39.84 -14.70 -1.81
CA ILE A 531 40.38 -14.58 -0.45
C ILE A 531 39.27 -14.28 0.54
N ALA A 532 39.26 -14.96 1.67
CA ALA A 532 38.27 -14.78 2.74
C ALA A 532 38.98 -14.56 4.07
N ASP A 533 38.40 -13.74 4.94
CA ASP A 533 38.81 -13.62 6.33
C ASP A 533 38.21 -14.75 7.20
N SER A 534 38.58 -14.79 8.48
CA SER A 534 38.14 -15.87 9.39
C SER A 534 36.63 -15.90 9.59
N SER A 535 35.95 -14.76 9.67
CA SER A 535 34.50 -14.69 9.83
C SER A 535 33.74 -15.10 8.56
N GLN A 536 34.29 -14.74 7.40
CA GLN A 536 33.78 -15.20 6.11
C GLN A 536 33.98 -16.72 5.94
N LEU A 537 35.12 -17.25 6.39
CA LEU A 537 35.42 -18.69 6.35
C LEU A 537 34.44 -19.48 7.22
N GLU A 538 34.12 -18.97 8.40
CA GLU A 538 33.11 -19.55 9.28
C GLU A 538 31.75 -19.65 8.57
N ALA A 539 31.30 -18.56 7.95
CA ALA A 539 30.04 -18.54 7.20
C ALA A 539 30.04 -19.53 6.02
N ILE A 540 31.17 -19.67 5.30
CA ILE A 540 31.34 -20.64 4.22
C ILE A 540 31.23 -22.05 4.77
N TYR A 541 31.92 -22.34 5.86
CA TYR A 541 31.90 -23.65 6.52
C TYR A 541 30.50 -24.06 6.96
N GLU A 542 29.82 -23.17 7.67
CA GLU A 542 28.47 -23.38 8.18
C GLU A 542 27.47 -23.65 7.04
N ALA A 543 27.55 -22.87 5.95
CA ALA A 543 26.68 -23.03 4.78
C ALA A 543 26.87 -24.38 4.08
N VAL A 544 28.11 -24.89 3.98
CA VAL A 544 28.43 -26.17 3.35
C VAL A 544 27.92 -27.33 4.20
N HIS A 545 27.82 -27.17 5.50
CA HIS A 545 27.31 -28.16 6.46
C HIS A 545 25.80 -28.06 6.73
N ASP A 546 25.04 -27.49 5.78
CA ASP A 546 23.56 -27.43 5.78
C ASP A 546 22.96 -26.65 6.95
N LYS A 547 23.71 -25.71 7.53
CA LYS A 547 23.16 -24.83 8.56
C LYS A 547 22.36 -23.69 7.97
N THR A 548 21.26 -23.35 8.64
CA THR A 548 20.45 -22.18 8.33
C THR A 548 20.84 -21.04 9.28
N PHE A 549 21.30 -19.93 8.73
CA PHE A 549 21.75 -18.76 9.50
C PHE A 549 21.50 -17.45 8.77
N ILE A 550 21.67 -16.36 9.48
CA ILE A 550 21.61 -15.00 8.96
C ILE A 550 23.02 -14.40 8.97
N LEU A 551 23.48 -13.98 7.77
CA LEU A 551 24.77 -13.31 7.62
C LEU A 551 24.57 -11.80 7.53
N HIS A 552 24.93 -11.09 8.60
CA HIS A 552 24.93 -9.64 8.62
C HIS A 552 26.29 -9.08 8.20
N GLY A 553 26.30 -8.13 7.28
CA GLY A 553 27.53 -7.46 6.87
C GLY A 553 27.23 -6.04 6.40
N PRO A 554 27.83 -4.99 6.97
CA PRO A 554 27.75 -3.63 6.44
C PRO A 554 28.27 -3.52 5.00
N PRO A 555 27.98 -2.44 4.27
CA PRO A 555 28.62 -2.18 2.98
C PRO A 555 30.15 -2.22 3.08
N GLY A 556 30.81 -2.89 2.14
CA GLY A 556 32.28 -2.99 2.10
C GLY A 556 32.90 -4.18 2.83
N THR A 557 32.14 -4.98 3.60
CA THR A 557 32.65 -6.15 4.35
C THR A 557 32.81 -7.43 3.52
N GLY A 558 32.75 -7.35 2.20
CA GLY A 558 32.97 -8.51 1.35
C GLY A 558 31.80 -9.49 1.20
N LYS A 559 30.54 -9.10 1.55
CA LYS A 559 29.35 -9.98 1.42
C LYS A 559 29.27 -10.73 0.10
N SER A 560 29.45 -10.04 -1.03
CA SER A 560 29.41 -10.68 -2.35
C SER A 560 30.55 -11.65 -2.57
N GLN A 561 31.71 -11.46 -1.93
CA GLN A 561 32.83 -12.41 -1.96
C GLN A 561 32.47 -13.66 -1.16
N THR A 562 31.92 -13.47 0.04
CA THR A 562 31.45 -14.57 0.89
C THR A 562 30.40 -15.41 0.17
N ILE A 563 29.39 -14.76 -0.45
CA ILE A 563 28.36 -15.44 -1.24
C ILE A 563 28.97 -16.24 -2.40
N THR A 564 29.90 -15.64 -3.15
CA THR A 564 30.59 -16.34 -4.26
C THR A 564 31.34 -17.57 -3.75
N ASN A 565 32.07 -17.45 -2.64
CA ASN A 565 32.77 -18.60 -2.02
C ASN A 565 31.80 -19.67 -1.49
N ILE A 566 30.67 -19.28 -0.88
CA ILE A 566 29.61 -20.21 -0.44
C ILE A 566 29.08 -21.00 -1.65
N ILE A 567 28.76 -20.32 -2.74
CA ILE A 567 28.27 -20.97 -3.97
C ILE A 567 29.33 -21.95 -4.54
N ALA A 568 30.58 -21.50 -4.65
CA ALA A 568 31.68 -22.31 -5.16
C ALA A 568 31.88 -23.59 -4.32
N ASN A 569 31.87 -23.46 -3.00
CA ASN A 569 32.01 -24.61 -2.10
C ASN A 569 30.78 -25.53 -2.13
N ALA A 570 29.59 -25.01 -2.20
CA ALA A 570 28.39 -25.82 -2.34
C ALA A 570 28.40 -26.63 -3.65
N LEU A 571 28.80 -26.03 -4.77
CA LEU A 571 28.97 -26.71 -6.05
C LEU A 571 30.09 -27.77 -5.99
N TYR A 572 31.23 -27.46 -5.35
CA TYR A 572 32.33 -28.41 -5.13
C TYR A 572 31.87 -29.64 -4.35
N LYS A 573 30.97 -29.47 -3.38
CA LYS A 573 30.35 -30.58 -2.62
C LYS A 573 29.16 -31.23 -3.36
N GLY A 574 28.93 -30.91 -4.63
CA GLY A 574 27.86 -31.48 -5.46
C GLY A 574 26.44 -31.02 -5.10
N LYS A 575 26.31 -29.89 -4.36
CA LYS A 575 25.01 -29.33 -3.98
C LYS A 575 24.41 -28.49 -5.10
N ARG A 576 23.09 -28.42 -5.15
CA ARG A 576 22.35 -27.46 -5.99
C ARG A 576 22.17 -26.18 -5.22
N VAL A 577 22.47 -25.04 -5.84
CA VAL A 577 22.37 -23.72 -5.21
C VAL A 577 21.38 -22.86 -5.95
N LEU A 578 20.43 -22.28 -5.21
CA LEU A 578 19.55 -21.22 -5.71
C LEU A 578 19.93 -19.91 -5.00
N PHE A 579 20.45 -18.96 -5.76
CA PHE A 579 20.72 -17.61 -5.27
C PHE A 579 19.60 -16.67 -5.68
N VAL A 580 18.94 -16.04 -4.70
CA VAL A 580 17.81 -15.14 -4.90
C VAL A 580 18.16 -13.76 -4.38
N ALA A 581 17.83 -12.72 -5.15
CA ALA A 581 17.96 -11.33 -4.75
C ALA A 581 16.81 -10.48 -5.30
N GLU A 582 16.47 -9.42 -4.62
CA GLU A 582 15.43 -8.48 -5.04
C GLU A 582 15.80 -7.74 -6.33
N LYS A 583 17.09 -7.39 -6.50
CA LYS A 583 17.58 -6.61 -7.64
C LYS A 583 18.53 -7.39 -8.53
N MET A 584 18.35 -7.26 -9.84
CA MET A 584 19.23 -7.86 -10.85
C MET A 584 20.70 -7.47 -10.67
N ALA A 585 20.98 -6.23 -10.25
CA ALA A 585 22.34 -5.77 -9.98
C ALA A 585 23.07 -6.65 -8.95
N ALA A 586 22.38 -7.15 -7.92
CA ALA A 586 22.98 -8.05 -6.94
C ALA A 586 23.27 -9.43 -7.53
N LEU A 587 22.38 -9.96 -8.37
CA LEU A 587 22.58 -11.21 -9.09
C LEU A 587 23.76 -11.10 -10.06
N SER A 588 23.82 -10.02 -10.86
CA SER A 588 24.89 -9.77 -11.84
C SER A 588 26.26 -9.66 -11.20
N VAL A 589 26.38 -9.03 -10.03
CA VAL A 589 27.66 -8.93 -9.29
C VAL A 589 28.18 -10.32 -8.92
N VAL A 590 27.32 -11.20 -8.41
CA VAL A 590 27.70 -12.55 -8.02
C VAL A 590 27.99 -13.41 -9.26
N GLN A 591 27.15 -13.32 -10.30
CA GLN A 591 27.35 -14.02 -11.58
C GLN A 591 28.68 -13.65 -12.23
N ASN A 592 29.01 -12.35 -12.32
CA ASN A 592 30.28 -11.90 -12.90
C ASN A 592 31.50 -12.40 -12.11
N ARG A 593 31.37 -12.49 -10.78
CA ARG A 593 32.45 -13.05 -9.94
C ARG A 593 32.61 -14.54 -10.14
N LEU A 594 31.50 -15.30 -10.24
CA LEU A 594 31.53 -16.72 -10.54
C LEU A 594 32.14 -16.97 -11.92
N ALA A 595 31.72 -16.24 -12.95
CA ALA A 595 32.30 -16.31 -14.28
C ALA A 595 33.82 -15.97 -14.27
N GLY A 596 34.26 -15.02 -13.45
CA GLY A 596 35.67 -14.64 -13.29
C GLY A 596 36.54 -15.73 -12.68
N ILE A 597 35.95 -16.69 -11.99
CA ILE A 597 36.64 -17.86 -11.42
C ILE A 597 36.38 -19.16 -12.19
N GLY A 598 35.69 -19.09 -13.33
CA GLY A 598 35.42 -20.21 -14.24
C GLY A 598 34.23 -21.09 -13.85
N LEU A 599 33.28 -20.57 -13.06
CA LEU A 599 32.02 -21.22 -12.67
C LEU A 599 30.82 -20.58 -13.39
#